data_48831beac12b5164adb9175d0d61787b
#
_entry.id   48831beac12b5164adb9175d0d61787b
#
_cell.length_a   1.000
_cell.length_b   1.000
_cell.length_c   1.000
_cell.angle_alpha   90.00
_cell.angle_beta   90.00
_cell.angle_gamma   90.00
#
_symmetry.space_group_name_H-M   'P 1'
#
loop_
_entity.id
_entity.type
_entity.pdbx_description
1 polymer ?
#
loop_
_entity_poly.entity_id
_entity_poly.type
_entity_poly.pdbx_seq_one_letter_code
_entity_poly.pdbx_strand_id
1 'polypeptide(L)'
;MKKLQTRGWIVAGLLAIISLGLDVAPVSSHHSFAMYDQTKVLVLTGVAHQFVAQANHAELHFYLIGPDGKLTKDKDGKLEDWGVEMAGAAAMAQQGITAATFPVGTIFSVKMNPLRDGSAFGSRVGTSAIAKCPWKTPPEPGKTCDTVKGSEILGGTTF
;
A
#
# COMPACT_ATOMS: atom_id res chain seq x y z
N MET A 1 -35.23 48.28 47.27
CA MET A 1 -35.33 46.85 46.87
C MET A 1 -35.15 46.76 45.38
N LYS A 2 -33.91 46.73 44.89
CA LYS A 2 -33.55 46.52 43.47
C LYS A 2 -32.15 45.86 43.41
N LYS A 3 -32.10 44.54 43.63
CA LYS A 3 -30.90 43.73 43.39
C LYS A 3 -31.38 42.33 43.04
N LEU A 4 -31.68 42.08 41.78
CA LEU A 4 -31.74 40.70 41.22
C LEU A 4 -31.97 40.67 39.72
N GLN A 5 -31.10 41.31 38.91
CA GLN A 5 -31.22 41.16 37.46
C GLN A 5 -29.89 41.04 36.70
N THR A 6 -28.76 40.99 37.39
CA THR A 6 -27.44 40.96 36.70
C THR A 6 -26.76 39.60 36.64
N ARG A 7 -27.37 38.57 37.24
CA ARG A 7 -26.76 37.20 37.25
C ARG A 7 -27.18 36.28 36.09
N GLY A 8 -28.25 36.62 35.37
CA GLY A 8 -28.79 35.79 34.29
C GLY A 8 -28.07 35.98 32.95
N TRP A 9 -27.43 37.10 32.73
CA TRP A 9 -26.84 37.43 31.43
C TRP A 9 -25.40 36.91 31.23
N ILE A 10 -24.69 36.63 32.32
CA ILE A 10 -23.32 36.09 32.29
C ILE A 10 -23.30 34.61 31.95
N VAL A 11 -24.33 33.86 32.35
CA VAL A 11 -24.40 32.42 32.07
C VAL A 11 -24.81 32.14 30.60
N ALA A 12 -25.65 33.02 30.01
CA ALA A 12 -26.05 32.90 28.60
C ALA A 12 -24.90 33.20 27.63
N GLY A 13 -23.97 34.10 28.00
CA GLY A 13 -22.80 34.44 27.19
C GLY A 13 -21.73 33.36 27.15
N LEU A 14 -21.57 32.58 28.22
CA LEU A 14 -20.56 31.50 28.29
C LEU A 14 -20.98 30.24 27.51
N LEU A 15 -22.27 29.99 27.36
CA LEU A 15 -22.79 28.85 26.60
C LEU A 15 -22.75 29.08 25.09
N ALA A 16 -22.73 30.31 24.64
CA ALA A 16 -22.64 30.65 23.21
C ALA A 16 -21.24 30.55 22.63
N ILE A 17 -20.19 30.56 23.46
CA ILE A 17 -18.79 30.49 23.00
C ILE A 17 -18.31 29.05 22.82
N ILE A 18 -18.98 28.07 23.44
CA ILE A 18 -18.58 26.65 23.36
C ILE A 18 -19.08 25.99 22.06
N SER A 19 -20.03 26.58 21.36
CA SER A 19 -20.61 26.00 20.13
C SER A 19 -19.94 26.42 18.82
N LEU A 20 -18.90 27.28 18.85
CA LEU A 20 -18.21 27.76 17.64
C LEU A 20 -16.85 27.10 17.35
N GLY A 21 -16.50 26.01 18.00
CA GLY A 21 -15.12 25.52 18.00
C GLY A 21 -14.88 24.07 17.60
N LEU A 22 -15.83 23.37 17.00
CA LEU A 22 -15.61 21.96 16.65
C LEU A 22 -16.14 21.61 15.24
N ASP A 23 -15.92 22.46 14.26
CA ASP A 23 -15.84 21.97 12.89
C ASP A 23 -14.45 21.33 12.71
N VAL A 24 -14.27 20.15 13.32
CA VAL A 24 -13.23 19.24 12.92
C VAL A 24 -13.69 18.71 11.56
N ALA A 25 -13.32 19.42 10.49
CA ALA A 25 -13.42 18.84 9.17
C ALA A 25 -12.73 17.47 9.21
N PRO A 26 -13.39 16.38 8.81
CA PRO A 26 -12.71 15.12 8.69
C PRO A 26 -11.58 15.35 7.69
N VAL A 27 -10.34 15.31 8.15
CA VAL A 27 -9.18 15.22 7.27
C VAL A 27 -9.30 13.84 6.62
N SER A 28 -10.06 13.80 5.53
CA SER A 28 -10.12 12.65 4.66
C SER A 28 -8.76 12.57 3.97
N SER A 29 -7.82 11.90 4.63
CA SER A 29 -6.60 11.41 4.01
C SER A 29 -6.96 10.24 3.08
N HIS A 30 -7.85 10.47 2.15
CA HIS A 30 -8.02 9.60 1.01
C HIS A 30 -6.94 10.02 0.00
N HIS A 31 -5.80 9.36 0.06
CA HIS A 31 -5.01 9.23 -1.16
C HIS A 31 -5.96 8.65 -2.19
N SER A 32 -6.34 9.51 -3.12
CA SER A 32 -7.39 9.21 -4.06
C SER A 32 -6.93 8.01 -4.90
N PHE A 33 -7.66 6.89 -4.82
CA PHE A 33 -7.53 5.78 -5.78
C PHE A 33 -7.59 6.28 -7.24
N ALA A 34 -7.97 7.54 -7.46
CA ALA A 34 -7.99 8.20 -8.75
C ALA A 34 -6.62 8.30 -9.43
N MET A 35 -5.52 8.25 -8.69
CA MET A 35 -4.17 8.25 -9.27
C MET A 35 -3.82 6.92 -9.95
N TYR A 36 -4.47 5.81 -9.56
CA TYR A 36 -4.23 4.50 -10.15
C TYR A 36 -5.21 4.22 -11.30
N ASP A 37 -4.73 3.57 -12.34
CA ASP A 37 -5.58 3.10 -13.46
C ASP A 37 -6.22 1.75 -13.10
N GLN A 38 -7.38 1.82 -12.46
CA GLN A 38 -8.12 0.63 -12.03
C GLN A 38 -8.66 -0.23 -13.18
N THR A 39 -8.59 0.27 -14.42
CA THR A 39 -8.97 -0.50 -15.61
C THR A 39 -7.86 -1.40 -16.11
N LYS A 40 -6.63 -1.23 -15.60
CA LYS A 40 -5.45 -2.01 -15.94
C LYS A 40 -4.99 -2.82 -14.74
N VAL A 41 -4.58 -4.05 -15.00
CA VAL A 41 -3.91 -4.90 -14.03
C VAL A 41 -2.57 -5.33 -14.62
N LEU A 42 -1.51 -4.96 -13.93
CA LEU A 42 -0.17 -5.50 -14.19
C LEU A 42 0.06 -6.70 -13.27
N VAL A 43 0.67 -7.74 -13.81
CA VAL A 43 1.17 -8.89 -13.05
C VAL A 43 2.68 -8.84 -13.13
N LEU A 44 3.32 -8.44 -12.05
CA LEU A 44 4.76 -8.22 -12.00
C LEU A 44 5.42 -9.25 -11.07
N THR A 45 6.60 -9.69 -11.47
CA THR A 45 7.49 -10.51 -10.64
C THR A 45 8.76 -9.72 -10.37
N GLY A 46 9.25 -9.76 -9.14
CA GLY A 46 10.44 -9.01 -8.79
C GLY A 46 11.17 -9.53 -7.56
N VAL A 47 12.28 -8.87 -7.27
CA VAL A 47 13.14 -9.14 -6.11
C VAL A 47 12.98 -8.00 -5.12
N ALA A 48 12.41 -8.26 -3.97
CA ALA A 48 12.23 -7.28 -2.90
C ALA A 48 13.57 -6.70 -2.43
N HIS A 49 13.64 -5.38 -2.31
CA HIS A 49 14.80 -4.71 -1.73
C HIS A 49 14.45 -3.78 -0.56
N GLN A 50 13.17 -3.42 -0.40
CA GLN A 50 12.73 -2.60 0.73
C GLN A 50 11.26 -2.87 1.05
N PHE A 51 10.94 -2.97 2.33
CA PHE A 51 9.58 -2.96 2.86
C PHE A 51 9.41 -1.73 3.76
N VAL A 52 8.46 -0.86 3.42
CA VAL A 52 8.17 0.37 4.18
C VAL A 52 6.86 0.15 4.94
N ALA A 53 6.96 0.08 6.27
CA ALA A 53 5.81 -0.14 7.15
C ALA A 53 5.27 1.21 7.65
N GLN A 54 4.21 1.72 7.03
CA GLN A 54 3.52 2.92 7.49
C GLN A 54 2.13 2.58 8.04
N ALA A 55 1.61 3.42 8.94
CA ALA A 55 0.33 3.18 9.58
C ALA A 55 -0.83 3.11 8.58
N ASN A 56 -0.83 3.98 7.57
CA ASN A 56 -1.91 4.09 6.59
C ASN A 56 -1.68 3.20 5.36
N HIS A 57 -0.42 3.06 4.92
CA HIS A 57 -0.04 2.30 3.74
C HIS A 57 1.30 1.62 3.97
N ALA A 58 1.38 0.33 3.66
CA ALA A 58 2.67 -0.35 3.55
C ALA A 58 3.07 -0.38 2.08
N GLU A 59 4.37 -0.31 1.82
CA GLU A 59 4.91 -0.40 0.47
C GLU A 59 5.97 -1.49 0.39
N LEU A 60 5.99 -2.18 -0.72
CA LEU A 60 7.03 -3.15 -1.06
C LEU A 60 7.71 -2.70 -2.34
N HIS A 61 8.99 -2.36 -2.25
CA HIS A 61 9.83 -1.95 -3.37
C HIS A 61 10.66 -3.12 -3.86
N PHE A 62 10.77 -3.25 -5.18
CA PHE A 62 11.39 -4.40 -5.80
C PHE A 62 12.02 -4.08 -7.16
N TYR A 63 13.07 -4.79 -7.49
CA TYR A 63 13.63 -4.78 -8.84
C TYR A 63 12.86 -5.74 -9.72
N LEU A 64 12.40 -5.24 -10.89
CA LEU A 64 11.57 -5.99 -11.82
C LEU A 64 12.34 -7.15 -12.47
N ILE A 65 11.70 -8.32 -12.53
CA ILE A 65 12.15 -9.46 -13.34
C ILE A 65 11.35 -9.44 -14.65
N GLY A 66 12.05 -9.34 -15.75
CA GLY A 66 11.45 -9.35 -17.08
C GLY A 66 10.96 -10.72 -17.54
N PRO A 67 10.29 -10.77 -18.69
CA PRO A 67 9.76 -12.01 -19.25
C PRO A 67 10.85 -13.04 -19.64
N ASP A 68 12.11 -12.61 -19.71
CA ASP A 68 13.27 -13.48 -19.94
C ASP A 68 13.84 -14.09 -18.63
N GLY A 69 13.21 -13.79 -17.49
CA GLY A 69 13.64 -14.24 -16.17
C GLY A 69 14.80 -13.46 -15.58
N LYS A 70 15.23 -12.35 -16.19
CA LYS A 70 16.34 -11.52 -15.74
C LYS A 70 15.84 -10.20 -15.16
N LEU A 71 16.66 -9.59 -14.31
CA LEU A 71 16.40 -8.23 -13.82
C LEU A 71 16.43 -7.25 -15.00
N THR A 72 15.39 -6.44 -15.10
CA THR A 72 15.28 -5.39 -16.12
C THR A 72 16.11 -4.17 -15.75
N LYS A 73 16.45 -3.39 -16.75
CA LYS A 73 17.16 -2.13 -16.60
C LYS A 73 16.40 -1.02 -17.30
N ASP A 74 16.42 0.16 -16.71
CA ASP A 74 15.91 1.37 -17.32
C ASP A 74 16.84 1.87 -18.47
N LYS A 75 16.44 2.98 -19.08
CA LYS A 75 17.20 3.65 -20.16
C LYS A 75 18.61 4.09 -19.75
N ASP A 76 18.85 4.27 -18.45
CA ASP A 76 20.13 4.70 -17.88
C ASP A 76 20.99 3.50 -17.43
N GLY A 77 20.52 2.27 -17.66
CA GLY A 77 21.22 1.03 -17.32
C GLY A 77 21.12 0.65 -15.83
N LYS A 78 20.32 1.36 -15.04
CA LYS A 78 20.03 1.03 -13.64
C LYS A 78 18.94 -0.03 -13.58
N LEU A 79 18.91 -0.80 -12.49
CA LEU A 79 17.82 -1.75 -12.25
C LEU A 79 16.50 -1.00 -12.20
N GLU A 80 15.51 -1.54 -12.90
CA GLU A 80 14.16 -0.96 -12.92
C GLU A 80 13.48 -1.22 -11.58
N ASP A 81 13.28 -0.13 -10.83
CA ASP A 81 12.73 -0.14 -9.48
C ASP A 81 11.25 0.16 -9.50
N TRP A 82 10.46 -0.79 -8.98
CA TRP A 82 9.02 -0.69 -8.86
C TRP A 82 8.59 -0.65 -7.39
N GLY A 83 7.46 0.02 -7.13
CA GLY A 83 6.81 -0.01 -5.82
C GLY A 83 5.36 -0.48 -5.92
N VAL A 84 4.90 -1.20 -4.90
CA VAL A 84 3.49 -1.55 -4.74
C VAL A 84 2.99 -1.07 -3.39
N GLU A 85 1.97 -0.20 -3.43
CA GLU A 85 1.24 0.23 -2.24
C GLU A 85 0.19 -0.81 -1.85
N MET A 86 0.05 -0.99 -0.56
CA MET A 86 -0.88 -1.90 0.08
C MET A 86 -1.62 -1.19 1.23
N ALA A 87 -2.54 -1.84 1.89
CA ALA A 87 -3.15 -1.34 3.11
C ALA A 87 -2.09 -1.12 4.22
N GLY A 88 -2.47 -0.44 5.30
CA GLY A 88 -1.56 -0.11 6.40
C GLY A 88 -0.86 -1.32 7.00
N ALA A 89 0.30 -1.09 7.59
CA ALA A 89 1.21 -2.13 8.08
C ALA A 89 0.54 -3.15 9.03
N ALA A 90 -0.38 -2.71 9.89
CA ALA A 90 -1.10 -3.60 10.78
C ALA A 90 -2.00 -4.59 10.03
N ALA A 91 -2.71 -4.12 9.00
CA ALA A 91 -3.56 -4.97 8.15
C ALA A 91 -2.71 -5.93 7.31
N MET A 92 -1.54 -5.48 6.83
CA MET A 92 -0.62 -6.34 6.09
C MET A 92 -0.02 -7.42 6.99
N ALA A 93 0.34 -7.08 8.23
CA ALA A 93 0.86 -8.05 9.19
C ALA A 93 -0.13 -9.19 9.49
N GLN A 94 -1.43 -8.88 9.58
CA GLN A 94 -2.50 -9.89 9.73
C GLN A 94 -2.59 -10.85 8.51
N GLN A 95 -2.14 -10.39 7.35
CA GLN A 95 -2.07 -11.17 6.12
C GLN A 95 -0.72 -11.89 5.94
N GLY A 96 0.17 -11.83 6.92
CA GLY A 96 1.50 -12.41 6.85
C GLY A 96 2.49 -11.63 5.99
N ILE A 97 2.16 -10.37 5.62
CA ILE A 97 2.99 -9.51 4.77
C ILE A 97 3.70 -8.49 5.65
N THR A 98 4.97 -8.71 5.91
CA THR A 98 5.79 -7.89 6.82
C THR A 98 7.23 -7.79 6.32
N ALA A 99 8.04 -6.91 6.88
CA ALA A 99 9.48 -6.86 6.60
C ALA A 99 10.20 -8.18 6.92
N ALA A 100 9.72 -8.94 7.91
CA ALA A 100 10.31 -10.23 8.28
C ALA A 100 9.97 -11.33 7.27
N THR A 101 8.79 -11.30 6.65
CA THR A 101 8.36 -12.28 5.64
C THR A 101 8.82 -11.92 4.22
N PHE A 102 9.18 -10.65 4.00
CA PHE A 102 9.76 -10.13 2.75
C PHE A 102 11.14 -9.51 2.98
N PRO A 103 12.14 -10.29 3.49
CA PRO A 103 13.50 -9.79 3.59
C PRO A 103 14.05 -9.45 2.19
N VAL A 104 15.08 -8.60 2.17
CA VAL A 104 15.80 -8.25 0.93
C VAL A 104 16.22 -9.53 0.19
N GLY A 105 15.96 -9.58 -1.11
CA GLY A 105 16.22 -10.76 -1.94
C GLY A 105 15.04 -11.73 -2.08
N THR A 106 13.90 -11.48 -1.41
CA THR A 106 12.68 -12.26 -1.62
C THR A 106 12.17 -12.08 -3.04
N ILE A 107 11.94 -13.18 -3.75
CA ILE A 107 11.30 -13.17 -5.07
C ILE A 107 9.80 -13.36 -4.87
N PHE A 108 9.00 -12.52 -5.51
CA PHE A 108 7.55 -12.57 -5.41
C PHE A 108 6.86 -12.07 -6.67
N SER A 109 5.61 -12.44 -6.83
CA SER A 109 4.73 -11.90 -7.88
C SER A 109 3.53 -11.19 -7.25
N VAL A 110 3.10 -10.09 -7.85
CA VAL A 110 1.99 -9.26 -7.36
C VAL A 110 1.13 -8.76 -8.52
N LYS A 111 -0.18 -8.65 -8.27
CA LYS A 111 -1.14 -7.97 -9.16
C LYS A 111 -1.37 -6.55 -8.66
N MET A 112 -1.23 -5.58 -9.54
CA MET A 112 -1.35 -4.17 -9.17
C MET A 112 -2.00 -3.33 -10.27
N ASN A 113 -2.69 -2.28 -9.86
CA ASN A 113 -3.17 -1.21 -10.74
C ASN A 113 -2.05 -0.16 -10.85
N PRO A 114 -1.52 0.12 -12.04
CA PRO A 114 -0.42 1.06 -12.20
C PRO A 114 -0.86 2.51 -11.98
N LEU A 115 0.09 3.40 -11.68
CA LEU A 115 -0.14 4.83 -11.75
C LEU A 115 -0.51 5.27 -13.17
N ARG A 116 -1.42 6.25 -13.29
CA ARG A 116 -1.88 6.79 -14.57
C ARG A 116 -0.80 7.56 -15.31
N ASP A 117 0.18 8.10 -14.61
CA ASP A 117 1.29 8.86 -15.19
C ASP A 117 2.39 7.98 -15.76
N GLY A 118 2.28 6.65 -15.60
CA GLY A 118 3.26 5.68 -16.09
C GLY A 118 4.48 5.49 -15.21
N SER A 119 4.53 6.10 -14.02
CA SER A 119 5.60 5.85 -13.06
C SER A 119 5.62 4.38 -12.63
N ALA A 120 6.79 3.86 -12.29
CA ALA A 120 7.01 2.47 -11.88
C ALA A 120 6.47 2.19 -10.46
N PHE A 121 5.18 2.42 -10.28
CA PHE A 121 4.49 2.27 -9.01
C PHE A 121 3.01 1.90 -9.24
N GLY A 122 2.40 1.22 -8.27
CA GLY A 122 0.99 0.89 -8.35
C GLY A 122 0.39 0.49 -7.01
N SER A 123 -0.93 0.29 -6.99
CA SER A 123 -1.65 -0.21 -5.83
C SER A 123 -1.99 -1.68 -6.02
N ARG A 124 -1.77 -2.52 -4.99
CA ARG A 124 -2.18 -3.92 -5.02
C ARG A 124 -3.68 -4.04 -5.33
N VAL A 125 -4.02 -4.91 -6.27
CA VAL A 125 -5.41 -5.12 -6.67
C VAL A 125 -6.20 -5.71 -5.51
N GLY A 126 -7.06 -4.90 -4.88
CA GLY A 126 -7.99 -5.32 -3.85
C GLY A 126 -7.38 -6.28 -2.82
N THR A 127 -7.98 -7.45 -2.69
CA THR A 127 -7.51 -8.55 -1.82
C THR A 127 -6.78 -9.64 -2.61
N SER A 128 -6.23 -9.34 -3.80
CA SER A 128 -5.44 -10.33 -4.54
C SER A 128 -4.25 -10.79 -3.69
N ALA A 129 -3.92 -12.06 -3.77
CA ALA A 129 -2.76 -12.59 -3.07
C ALA A 129 -1.45 -12.03 -3.62
N ILE A 130 -0.41 -12.08 -2.82
CA ILE A 130 0.98 -12.00 -3.26
C ILE A 130 1.50 -13.44 -3.27
N ALA A 131 2.05 -13.88 -4.39
CA ALA A 131 2.71 -15.17 -4.49
C ALA A 131 4.20 -14.99 -4.20
N LYS A 132 4.68 -15.55 -3.10
CA LYS A 132 6.09 -15.51 -2.69
C LYS A 132 6.77 -16.80 -3.12
N CYS A 133 7.78 -16.70 -3.94
CA CYS A 133 8.59 -17.82 -4.35
C CYS A 133 9.40 -18.43 -3.17
N PRO A 134 9.77 -19.72 -3.21
CA PRO A 134 10.77 -20.26 -2.29
C PRO A 134 12.08 -19.49 -2.40
N TRP A 135 12.80 -19.40 -1.29
CA TRP A 135 14.03 -18.62 -1.21
C TRP A 135 15.00 -18.93 -2.36
N LYS A 136 15.41 -17.88 -3.09
CA LYS A 136 16.33 -17.98 -4.24
C LYS A 136 15.88 -18.88 -5.40
N THR A 137 14.59 -19.19 -5.47
CA THR A 137 14.03 -20.01 -6.54
C THR A 137 13.10 -19.15 -7.42
N PRO A 138 13.60 -18.51 -8.48
CA PRO A 138 12.76 -17.72 -9.37
C PRO A 138 11.80 -18.63 -10.16
N PRO A 139 10.67 -18.10 -10.64
CA PRO A 139 9.83 -18.83 -11.57
C PRO A 139 10.55 -18.96 -12.94
N GLU A 140 10.04 -19.86 -13.76
CA GLU A 140 10.48 -19.96 -15.15
C GLU A 140 10.23 -18.64 -15.90
N PRO A 141 10.99 -18.31 -16.94
CA PRO A 141 10.78 -17.13 -17.75
C PRO A 141 9.32 -16.97 -18.21
N GLY A 142 8.74 -15.80 -17.98
CA GLY A 142 7.34 -15.48 -18.29
C GLY A 142 6.30 -16.11 -17.37
N LYS A 143 6.72 -16.79 -16.29
CA LYS A 143 5.83 -17.33 -15.25
C LYS A 143 5.87 -16.47 -13.99
N THR A 144 4.97 -16.77 -13.07
CA THR A 144 4.80 -16.13 -11.78
C THR A 144 5.05 -17.10 -10.63
N CYS A 145 5.31 -16.58 -9.42
CA CYS A 145 5.69 -17.39 -8.26
C CYS A 145 4.62 -18.42 -7.85
N ASP A 146 3.35 -18.20 -8.15
CA ASP A 146 2.28 -19.18 -7.86
C ASP A 146 2.44 -20.50 -8.63
N THR A 147 3.20 -20.50 -9.72
CA THR A 147 3.51 -21.70 -10.51
C THR A 147 4.68 -22.52 -9.95
N VAL A 148 5.43 -21.96 -8.98
CA VAL A 148 6.61 -22.61 -8.39
C VAL A 148 6.19 -23.48 -7.22
N LYS A 149 6.57 -24.74 -7.23
CA LYS A 149 6.29 -25.66 -6.13
C LYS A 149 6.92 -25.18 -4.82
N GLY A 150 6.10 -25.08 -3.78
CA GLY A 150 6.53 -24.60 -2.46
C GLY A 150 6.43 -23.09 -2.27
N SER A 151 5.81 -22.37 -3.22
CA SER A 151 5.49 -20.96 -3.04
C SER A 151 4.43 -20.75 -1.97
N GLU A 152 4.52 -19.60 -1.29
CA GLU A 152 3.54 -19.15 -0.30
C GLU A 152 2.57 -18.16 -0.95
N ILE A 153 1.27 -18.34 -0.69
CA ILE A 153 0.22 -17.41 -1.14
C ILE A 153 -0.23 -16.60 0.06
N LEU A 154 0.05 -15.29 0.05
CA LEU A 154 -0.14 -14.39 1.19
C LEU A 154 -1.18 -13.32 0.87
N GLY A 155 -2.00 -12.96 1.86
CA GLY A 155 -2.92 -11.83 1.76
C GLY A 155 -4.16 -12.05 0.90
N GLY A 156 -4.42 -13.26 0.47
CA GLY A 156 -5.57 -13.64 -0.34
C GLY A 156 -5.64 -15.14 -0.55
N THR A 157 -6.70 -15.62 -1.19
CA THR A 157 -6.91 -17.06 -1.47
C THR A 157 -6.41 -17.48 -2.86
N THR A 158 -6.27 -16.54 -3.77
CA THR A 158 -5.87 -16.78 -5.16
C THR A 158 -4.91 -15.69 -5.63
N PHE A 159 -3.95 -16.13 -6.40
CA PHE A 159 -3.07 -15.25 -7.17
C PHE A 159 -3.52 -15.15 -8.61
#